data_9859665338baeaba6cffd8280a7b2800
#
_entry.id   9859665338baeaba6cffd8280a7b2800
#
_cell.length_a   1.000
_cell.length_b   1.000
_cell.length_c   1.000
_cell.angle_alpha   90.00
_cell.angle_beta   90.00
_cell.angle_gamma   90.00
#
_symmetry.space_group_name_H-M   'P 1'
#
loop_
_entity.id
_entity.type
_entity.pdbx_description
1 polymer ?
#
loop_
_entity_poly.entity_id
_entity_poly.type
_entity_poly.pdbx_seq_one_letter_code
_entity_poly.pdbx_strand_id
1 'polypeptide(L)'
;WLDGIYMGLPFYTMAAPEVKGMKKAIKKYWSDAVDQITKTDHRTYDAATGLWKHAWDETHTAFWADKTTGQSQHTWGRALGWYTMAMVEVLDALPANYERRGEVIDLFQKAMTQVVKHQDKKTGVWYDVMDVNDPRNYLESTCSSMFAYCLLKGARLGYLDDSFRKAGERAYD
;
A
#
# COMPACT_ATOMS: atom_id res chain seq x y z
N TRP A 1 9.14 -4.78 -6.11
CA TRP A 1 8.89 -4.95 -4.68
C TRP A 1 8.03 -3.80 -4.17
N LEU A 2 6.95 -4.10 -3.47
CA LEU A 2 6.05 -3.09 -2.88
C LEU A 2 6.79 -2.15 -1.91
N ASP A 3 7.76 -2.68 -1.18
CA ASP A 3 8.61 -1.92 -0.25
C ASP A 3 9.26 -0.69 -0.89
N GLY A 4 9.77 -0.85 -2.12
CA GLY A 4 10.43 0.23 -2.85
C GLY A 4 9.55 1.45 -3.09
N ILE A 5 8.24 1.25 -3.16
CA ILE A 5 7.27 2.34 -3.33
C ILE A 5 7.31 3.29 -2.13
N TYR A 6 7.34 2.75 -0.91
CA TYR A 6 7.48 3.57 0.30
C TYR A 6 8.85 4.22 0.43
N MET A 7 9.91 3.49 0.09
CA MET A 7 11.29 4.00 0.26
C MET A 7 11.57 5.22 -0.62
N GLY A 8 10.87 5.36 -1.74
CA GLY A 8 11.11 6.45 -2.69
C GLY A 8 10.03 7.54 -2.72
N LEU A 9 8.77 7.16 -2.85
CA LEU A 9 7.72 8.10 -3.23
C LEU A 9 7.36 9.16 -2.18
N PRO A 10 7.22 8.86 -0.88
CA PRO A 10 6.95 9.89 0.12
C PRO A 10 8.04 10.97 0.13
N PHE A 11 9.30 10.56 0.17
CA PHE A 11 10.42 11.49 0.11
C PHE A 11 10.42 12.30 -1.21
N TYR A 12 10.24 11.63 -2.34
CA TYR A 12 10.22 12.24 -3.66
C TYR A 12 9.13 13.31 -3.80
N THR A 13 7.92 13.03 -3.33
CA THR A 13 6.80 13.97 -3.38
C THR A 13 6.95 15.14 -2.41
N MET A 14 7.49 14.90 -1.20
CA MET A 14 7.74 15.94 -0.20
C MET A 14 8.91 16.83 -0.57
N ALA A 15 9.97 16.29 -1.16
CA ALA A 15 11.16 17.06 -1.55
C ALA A 15 10.94 17.92 -2.80
N ALA A 16 10.05 17.50 -3.71
CA ALA A 16 9.84 18.19 -4.99
C ALA A 16 9.53 19.70 -4.85
N PRO A 17 8.70 20.19 -3.94
CA PRO A 17 8.44 21.63 -3.76
C PRO A 17 9.62 22.39 -3.18
N GLU A 18 10.55 21.75 -2.48
CA GLU A 18 11.65 22.37 -1.76
C GLU A 18 12.92 22.49 -2.63
N VAL A 19 13.09 21.61 -3.61
CA VAL A 19 14.26 21.59 -4.47
C VAL A 19 14.11 22.61 -5.60
N LYS A 20 15.00 23.61 -5.66
CA LYS A 20 14.95 24.74 -6.60
C LYS A 20 14.73 24.34 -8.07
N GLY A 21 15.34 23.26 -8.53
CA GLY A 21 15.19 22.75 -9.90
C GLY A 21 13.88 22.00 -10.14
N MET A 22 13.31 21.39 -9.11
CA MET A 22 12.10 20.58 -9.19
C MET A 22 10.82 21.40 -9.09
N LYS A 23 10.85 22.53 -8.38
CA LYS A 23 9.66 23.38 -8.14
C LYS A 23 8.93 23.81 -9.41
N LYS A 24 9.66 24.08 -10.50
CA LYS A 24 9.07 24.46 -11.79
C LYS A 24 8.34 23.32 -12.50
N ALA A 25 8.67 22.08 -12.18
CA ALA A 25 8.10 20.88 -12.80
C ALA A 25 7.34 20.01 -11.78
N ILE A 26 6.87 20.59 -10.68
CA ILE A 26 6.30 19.88 -9.55
C ILE A 26 5.17 18.92 -9.93
N LYS A 27 4.29 19.32 -10.85
CA LYS A 27 3.20 18.48 -11.35
C LYS A 27 3.70 17.19 -12.01
N LYS A 28 4.87 17.23 -12.66
CA LYS A 28 5.51 16.04 -13.24
C LYS A 28 5.91 15.06 -12.13
N TYR A 29 6.50 15.55 -11.05
CA TYR A 29 6.92 14.70 -9.93
C TYR A 29 5.73 14.06 -9.20
N TRP A 30 4.64 14.82 -9.03
CA TRP A 30 3.39 14.28 -8.49
C TRP A 30 2.76 13.25 -9.43
N SER A 31 2.74 13.53 -10.75
CA SER A 31 2.25 12.56 -11.74
C SER A 31 3.08 11.29 -11.76
N ASP A 32 4.40 11.39 -11.70
CA ASP A 32 5.29 10.22 -11.62
C ASP A 32 4.99 9.37 -10.38
N ALA A 33 4.73 10.00 -9.22
CA ALA A 33 4.39 9.28 -8.00
C ALA A 33 3.05 8.54 -8.13
N VAL A 34 2.02 9.20 -8.67
CA VAL A 34 0.73 8.55 -8.94
C VAL A 34 0.88 7.41 -9.95
N ASP A 35 1.68 7.61 -11.01
CA ASP A 35 1.96 6.57 -12.01
C ASP A 35 2.66 5.35 -11.40
N GLN A 36 3.59 5.54 -10.47
CA GLN A 36 4.25 4.43 -9.79
C GLN A 36 3.26 3.63 -8.92
N ILE A 37 2.37 4.32 -8.19
CA ILE A 37 1.33 3.68 -7.38
C ILE A 37 0.36 2.89 -8.27
N THR A 38 -0.17 3.50 -9.33
CA THR A 38 -1.14 2.87 -10.24
C THR A 38 -0.53 1.70 -11.02
N LYS A 39 0.71 1.83 -11.52
CA LYS A 39 1.42 0.74 -12.18
C LYS A 39 1.66 -0.42 -11.22
N THR A 40 2.00 -0.14 -9.97
CA THR A 40 2.16 -1.17 -8.94
C THR A 40 0.86 -1.92 -8.71
N ASP A 41 -0.29 -1.23 -8.59
CA ASP A 41 -1.60 -1.89 -8.51
C ASP A 41 -1.81 -2.85 -9.69
N HIS A 42 -1.67 -2.34 -10.92
CA HIS A 42 -1.89 -3.14 -12.13
C HIS A 42 -1.00 -4.38 -12.23
N ARG A 43 0.23 -4.31 -11.73
CA ARG A 43 1.21 -5.41 -11.86
C ARG A 43 1.13 -6.43 -10.74
N THR A 44 0.71 -6.01 -9.55
CA THR A 44 0.79 -6.87 -8.35
C THR A 44 -0.57 -7.29 -7.80
N TYR A 45 -1.67 -6.65 -8.20
CA TYR A 45 -3.00 -7.03 -7.75
C TYR A 45 -3.38 -8.41 -8.26
N ASP A 46 -3.81 -9.27 -7.34
CA ASP A 46 -4.34 -10.60 -7.62
C ASP A 46 -5.85 -10.61 -7.34
N ALA A 47 -6.64 -10.71 -8.40
CA ALA A 47 -8.11 -10.70 -8.30
C ALA A 47 -8.67 -11.96 -7.59
N ALA A 48 -7.93 -13.06 -7.56
CA ALA A 48 -8.37 -14.29 -6.92
C ALA A 48 -8.36 -14.16 -5.38
N THR A 49 -7.36 -13.49 -4.83
CA THR A 49 -7.24 -13.24 -3.39
C THR A 49 -7.77 -11.87 -2.97
N GLY A 50 -7.85 -10.92 -3.89
CA GLY A 50 -8.14 -9.52 -3.63
C GLY A 50 -6.96 -8.75 -3.01
N LEU A 51 -5.78 -9.35 -2.95
CA LEU A 51 -4.58 -8.79 -2.35
C LEU A 51 -3.52 -8.44 -3.41
N TRP A 52 -2.43 -7.84 -2.98
CA TRP A 52 -1.29 -7.48 -3.84
C TRP A 52 -0.12 -8.41 -3.56
N LYS A 53 0.37 -9.07 -4.61
CA LYS A 53 1.60 -9.84 -4.53
C LYS A 53 2.77 -8.90 -4.21
N HIS A 54 3.72 -9.36 -3.38
CA HIS A 54 4.76 -8.48 -2.84
C HIS A 54 5.82 -8.03 -3.86
N ALA A 55 5.89 -8.69 -5.02
CA ALA A 55 6.84 -8.36 -6.08
C ALA A 55 6.30 -8.73 -7.48
N TRP A 56 6.86 -8.07 -8.48
CA TRP A 56 6.63 -8.36 -9.89
C TRP A 56 7.95 -8.25 -10.66
N ASP A 57 8.22 -9.21 -11.54
CA ASP A 57 9.35 -9.25 -12.45
C ASP A 57 8.87 -9.07 -13.89
N GLU A 58 9.30 -7.98 -14.52
CA GLU A 58 8.93 -7.64 -15.91
C GLU A 58 9.38 -8.69 -16.91
N THR A 59 10.50 -9.33 -16.64
CA THR A 59 11.08 -10.34 -17.53
C THR A 59 10.50 -11.74 -17.34
N HIS A 60 9.79 -11.96 -16.24
CA HIS A 60 9.26 -13.27 -15.81
C HIS A 60 10.34 -14.37 -15.68
N THR A 61 11.60 -13.97 -15.50
CA THR A 61 12.73 -14.90 -15.44
C THR A 61 13.21 -15.19 -14.03
N ALA A 62 12.93 -14.30 -13.06
CA ALA A 62 13.32 -14.50 -11.68
C ALA A 62 12.79 -15.85 -11.15
N PHE A 63 13.57 -16.52 -10.30
CA PHE A 63 13.23 -17.85 -9.78
C PHE A 63 11.95 -17.86 -8.94
N TRP A 64 11.62 -16.75 -8.30
CA TRP A 64 10.43 -16.56 -7.45
C TRP A 64 9.19 -16.08 -8.23
N ALA A 65 9.36 -15.63 -9.47
CA ALA A 65 8.29 -15.07 -10.28
C ALA A 65 7.52 -16.17 -11.03
N ASP A 66 6.20 -16.02 -11.05
CA ASP A 66 5.35 -16.81 -11.94
C ASP A 66 5.71 -16.52 -13.40
N LYS A 67 5.89 -17.57 -14.19
CA LYS A 67 6.39 -17.46 -15.55
C LYS A 67 5.41 -16.85 -16.55
N THR A 68 4.12 -16.80 -16.18
CA THR A 68 3.07 -16.21 -17.00
C THR A 68 2.77 -14.76 -16.60
N THR A 69 2.65 -14.50 -15.30
CA THR A 69 2.24 -13.20 -14.79
C THR A 69 3.40 -12.31 -14.34
N GLY A 70 4.55 -12.88 -14.03
CA GLY A 70 5.69 -12.20 -13.42
C GLY A 70 5.52 -11.89 -11.93
N GLN A 71 4.37 -12.24 -11.34
CA GLN A 71 4.07 -11.96 -9.94
C GLN A 71 4.78 -12.94 -8.99
N SER A 72 5.07 -12.51 -7.78
CA SER A 72 5.45 -13.41 -6.70
C SER A 72 4.25 -14.26 -6.26
N GLN A 73 4.53 -15.40 -5.63
CA GLN A 73 3.48 -16.38 -5.29
C GLN A 73 2.50 -15.88 -4.23
N HIS A 74 2.98 -15.12 -3.24
CA HIS A 74 2.20 -14.77 -2.05
C HIS A 74 2.15 -13.27 -1.80
N THR A 75 1.22 -12.88 -0.92
CA THR A 75 1.13 -11.54 -0.35
C THR A 75 1.83 -11.50 0.99
N TRP A 76 2.99 -10.86 1.05
CA TRP A 76 3.68 -10.58 2.29
C TRP A 76 3.10 -9.35 2.96
N GLY A 77 2.58 -9.51 4.18
CA GLY A 77 1.86 -8.45 4.90
C GLY A 77 2.67 -7.16 5.07
N ARG A 78 3.95 -7.27 5.42
CA ARG A 78 4.83 -6.11 5.57
C ARG A 78 5.04 -5.34 4.27
N ALA A 79 5.20 -6.03 3.15
CA ALA A 79 5.33 -5.38 1.84
C ALA A 79 4.04 -4.63 1.46
N LEU A 80 2.87 -5.22 1.70
CA LEU A 80 1.58 -4.53 1.52
C LEU A 80 1.43 -3.36 2.49
N GLY A 81 1.92 -3.51 3.74
CA GLY A 81 1.98 -2.43 4.72
C GLY A 81 2.77 -1.22 4.21
N TRP A 82 3.95 -1.44 3.65
CA TRP A 82 4.74 -0.38 3.03
C TRP A 82 4.01 0.29 1.87
N TYR A 83 3.34 -0.48 1.02
CA TYR A 83 2.59 0.06 -0.10
C TYR A 83 1.42 0.95 0.35
N THR A 84 0.66 0.51 1.36
CA THR A 84 -0.45 1.31 1.91
C THR A 84 0.04 2.56 2.64
N MET A 85 1.15 2.47 3.37
CA MET A 85 1.80 3.63 3.98
C MET A 85 2.29 4.62 2.91
N ALA A 86 2.88 4.14 1.81
CA ALA A 86 3.29 5.02 0.72
C ALA A 86 2.13 5.86 0.18
N MET A 87 0.96 5.25 -0.03
CA MET A 87 -0.22 5.96 -0.52
C MET A 87 -0.67 7.06 0.45
N VAL A 88 -0.78 6.76 1.74
CA VAL A 88 -1.27 7.73 2.71
C VAL A 88 -0.26 8.88 2.96
N GLU A 89 1.05 8.61 2.86
CA GLU A 89 2.09 9.64 2.95
C GLU A 89 2.18 10.50 1.68
N VAL A 90 2.03 9.91 0.50
CA VAL A 90 1.96 10.66 -0.76
C VAL A 90 0.75 11.58 -0.76
N LEU A 91 -0.39 11.14 -0.21
CA LEU A 91 -1.59 11.98 -0.06
C LEU A 91 -1.36 13.21 0.82
N ASP A 92 -0.47 13.16 1.82
CA ASP A 92 -0.11 14.34 2.62
C ASP A 92 0.66 15.37 1.78
N ALA A 93 1.47 14.93 0.83
CA ALA A 93 2.28 15.80 -0.02
C ALA A 93 1.52 16.35 -1.24
N LEU A 94 0.49 15.65 -1.71
CA LEU A 94 -0.33 16.10 -2.84
C LEU A 94 -1.32 17.19 -2.41
N PRO A 95 -1.42 18.32 -3.11
CA PRO A 95 -2.45 19.32 -2.82
C PRO A 95 -3.86 18.74 -2.89
N ALA A 96 -4.76 19.26 -2.05
CA ALA A 96 -6.15 18.79 -2.02
C ALA A 96 -6.89 18.92 -3.38
N ASN A 97 -6.51 19.91 -4.18
CA ASN A 97 -7.07 20.17 -5.52
C ASN A 97 -6.25 19.57 -6.67
N TYR A 98 -5.28 18.69 -6.37
CA TYR A 98 -4.53 18.03 -7.43
C TYR A 98 -5.42 17.03 -8.18
N GLU A 99 -5.47 17.16 -9.49
CA GLU A 99 -6.43 16.48 -10.37
C GLU A 99 -6.41 14.94 -10.27
N ARG A 100 -5.24 14.36 -10.01
CA ARG A 100 -5.06 12.89 -9.90
C ARG A 100 -5.06 12.37 -8.46
N ARG A 101 -5.31 13.24 -7.48
CA ARG A 101 -5.35 12.83 -6.07
C ARG A 101 -6.39 11.74 -5.80
N GLY A 102 -7.54 11.79 -6.48
CA GLY A 102 -8.61 10.81 -6.38
C GLY A 102 -8.16 9.40 -6.71
N GLU A 103 -7.28 9.22 -7.72
CA GLU A 103 -6.75 7.90 -8.10
C GLU A 103 -6.04 7.20 -6.92
N VAL A 104 -5.26 7.96 -6.15
CA VAL A 104 -4.54 7.41 -4.98
C VAL A 104 -5.51 7.10 -3.85
N ILE A 105 -6.53 7.94 -3.63
CA ILE A 105 -7.57 7.70 -2.61
C ILE A 105 -8.34 6.43 -2.93
N ASP A 106 -8.77 6.24 -4.18
CA ASP A 106 -9.53 5.07 -4.61
C ASP A 106 -8.71 3.77 -4.42
N LEU A 107 -7.44 3.80 -4.80
CA LEU A 107 -6.54 2.66 -4.60
C LEU A 107 -6.28 2.38 -3.11
N PHE A 108 -6.13 3.42 -2.31
CA PHE A 108 -5.98 3.28 -0.87
C PHE A 108 -7.22 2.67 -0.23
N GLN A 109 -8.42 3.13 -0.60
CA GLN A 109 -9.69 2.56 -0.14
C GLN A 109 -9.83 1.09 -0.55
N LYS A 110 -9.50 0.76 -1.81
CA LYS A 110 -9.48 -0.61 -2.32
C LYS A 110 -8.56 -1.49 -1.47
N ALA A 111 -7.33 -1.04 -1.21
CA ALA A 111 -6.35 -1.78 -0.43
C ALA A 111 -6.80 -1.98 1.02
N MET A 112 -7.22 -0.92 1.70
CA MET A 112 -7.63 -0.99 3.11
C MET A 112 -8.91 -1.83 3.30
N THR A 113 -9.81 -1.85 2.32
CA THR A 113 -10.96 -2.75 2.31
C THR A 113 -10.52 -4.22 2.32
N GLN A 114 -9.53 -4.59 1.53
CA GLN A 114 -9.02 -5.96 1.53
C GLN A 114 -8.21 -6.26 2.79
N VAL A 115 -7.41 -5.33 3.27
CA VAL A 115 -6.67 -5.46 4.53
C VAL A 115 -7.62 -5.81 5.68
N VAL A 116 -8.73 -5.07 5.83
CA VAL A 116 -9.72 -5.33 6.90
C VAL A 116 -10.38 -6.71 6.74
N LYS A 117 -10.66 -7.18 5.53
CA LYS A 117 -11.20 -8.53 5.30
C LYS A 117 -10.29 -9.66 5.78
N HIS A 118 -8.97 -9.42 5.77
CA HIS A 118 -7.96 -10.39 6.18
C HIS A 118 -7.47 -10.21 7.62
N GLN A 119 -8.09 -9.29 8.39
CA GLN A 119 -7.81 -9.12 9.81
C GLN A 119 -8.21 -10.37 10.59
N ASP A 120 -7.32 -10.91 11.40
CA ASP A 120 -7.65 -12.03 12.29
C ASP A 120 -8.75 -11.61 13.28
N LYS A 121 -9.84 -12.38 13.29
CA LYS A 121 -11.04 -12.03 14.08
C LYS A 121 -10.82 -12.15 15.58
N LYS A 122 -9.87 -12.98 16.01
CA LYS A 122 -9.60 -13.23 17.42
C LYS A 122 -8.68 -12.18 18.02
N THR A 123 -7.61 -11.86 17.32
CA THR A 123 -6.52 -11.01 17.83
C THR A 123 -6.57 -9.57 17.31
N GLY A 124 -7.23 -9.32 16.18
CA GLY A 124 -7.27 -7.98 15.57
C GLY A 124 -6.04 -7.61 14.74
N VAL A 125 -5.05 -8.49 14.62
CA VAL A 125 -3.80 -8.26 13.85
C VAL A 125 -3.76 -9.12 12.58
N TRP A 126 -2.66 -9.08 11.83
CA TRP A 126 -2.53 -9.78 10.55
C TRP A 126 -1.37 -10.78 10.56
N TYR A 127 -1.53 -11.82 9.74
CA TYR A 127 -0.48 -12.81 9.49
C TYR A 127 0.63 -12.26 8.59
N ASP A 128 1.85 -12.77 8.77
CA ASP A 128 3.04 -12.41 7.95
C ASP A 128 2.78 -12.65 6.46
N VAL A 129 2.21 -13.79 6.10
CA VAL A 129 1.80 -14.11 4.74
C VAL A 129 0.27 -14.16 4.69
N MET A 130 -0.35 -13.13 4.08
CA MET A 130 -1.78 -12.86 4.23
C MET A 130 -2.70 -13.83 3.47
N ASP A 131 -2.19 -14.49 2.44
CA ASP A 131 -2.92 -15.40 1.56
C ASP A 131 -2.59 -16.89 1.80
N VAL A 132 -1.96 -17.23 2.93
CA VAL A 132 -1.55 -18.60 3.26
C VAL A 132 -2.13 -19.06 4.59
N ASN A 133 -2.81 -20.20 4.56
CA ASN A 133 -3.23 -20.93 5.75
C ASN A 133 -2.27 -22.09 6.04
N ASP A 134 -1.17 -21.83 6.75
CA ASP A 134 -0.14 -22.79 7.11
C ASP A 134 0.15 -22.66 8.60
N PRO A 135 0.31 -23.77 9.35
CA PRO A 135 0.61 -23.74 10.80
C PRO A 135 1.91 -23.00 11.16
N ARG A 136 2.81 -22.81 10.21
CA ARG A 136 4.07 -22.08 10.38
C ARG A 136 3.90 -20.55 10.19
N ASN A 137 2.75 -20.13 9.62
CA ASN A 137 2.44 -18.73 9.46
C ASN A 137 2.08 -18.13 10.82
N TYR A 138 2.56 -16.93 11.10
CA TYR A 138 2.42 -16.29 12.40
C TYR A 138 1.83 -14.88 12.27
N LEU A 139 1.23 -14.38 13.35
CA LEU A 139 0.76 -13.01 13.45
C LEU A 139 1.97 -12.07 13.56
N GLU A 140 2.04 -11.08 12.66
CA GLU A 140 3.23 -10.23 12.50
C GLU A 140 2.94 -8.81 12.96
N SER A 141 3.73 -8.31 13.92
CA SER A 141 3.49 -7.03 14.57
C SER A 141 3.78 -5.83 13.66
N THR A 142 4.78 -5.94 12.75
CA THR A 142 5.17 -4.81 11.90
C THR A 142 4.08 -4.48 10.88
N CYS A 143 3.59 -5.46 10.12
CA CYS A 143 2.51 -5.20 9.17
C CYS A 143 1.23 -4.77 9.91
N SER A 144 0.95 -5.33 11.08
CA SER A 144 -0.21 -4.97 11.89
C SER A 144 -0.14 -3.51 12.34
N SER A 145 1.02 -3.04 12.80
CA SER A 145 1.22 -1.64 13.15
C SER A 145 1.07 -0.70 11.95
N MET A 146 1.60 -1.10 10.77
CA MET A 146 1.45 -0.34 9.53
C MET A 146 -0.01 -0.22 9.10
N PHE A 147 -0.77 -1.32 9.16
CA PHE A 147 -2.19 -1.32 8.81
C PHE A 147 -3.02 -0.52 9.82
N ALA A 148 -2.76 -0.66 11.12
CA ALA A 148 -3.39 0.15 12.15
C ALA A 148 -3.17 1.65 11.89
N TYR A 149 -1.92 2.04 11.62
CA TYR A 149 -1.57 3.42 11.26
C TYR A 149 -2.37 3.92 10.03
N CYS A 150 -2.39 3.14 8.95
CA CYS A 150 -3.10 3.49 7.72
C CYS A 150 -4.61 3.62 7.94
N LEU A 151 -5.22 2.69 8.69
CA LEU A 151 -6.65 2.71 9.01
C LEU A 151 -7.02 3.93 9.85
N LEU A 152 -6.28 4.20 10.92
CA LEU A 152 -6.56 5.32 11.82
C LEU A 152 -6.30 6.67 11.15
N LYS A 153 -5.19 6.81 10.43
CA LYS A 153 -4.86 8.03 9.69
C LYS A 153 -5.84 8.27 8.55
N GLY A 154 -6.17 7.24 7.78
CA GLY A 154 -7.10 7.31 6.66
C GLY A 154 -8.51 7.73 7.10
N ALA A 155 -9.02 7.14 8.19
CA ALA A 155 -10.31 7.53 8.77
C ALA A 155 -10.28 8.97 9.32
N ARG A 156 -9.22 9.35 10.05
CA ARG A 156 -9.07 10.71 10.60
C ARG A 156 -9.03 11.79 9.52
N LEU A 157 -8.41 11.52 8.36
CA LEU A 157 -8.28 12.48 7.26
C LEU A 157 -9.42 12.39 6.23
N GLY A 158 -10.41 11.51 6.45
CA GLY A 158 -11.55 11.34 5.55
C GLY A 158 -11.22 10.63 4.22
N TYR A 159 -10.10 9.94 4.14
CA TYR A 159 -9.78 9.08 3.00
C TYR A 159 -10.50 7.73 3.08
N LEU A 160 -10.81 7.29 4.29
CA LEU A 160 -11.62 6.12 4.59
C LEU A 160 -12.87 6.53 5.37
N ASP A 161 -13.94 5.74 5.23
CA ASP A 161 -15.11 5.85 6.08
C ASP A 161 -14.75 5.59 7.56
N ASP A 162 -15.47 6.23 8.49
CA ASP A 162 -15.17 6.09 9.93
C ASP A 162 -15.34 4.66 10.45
N SER A 163 -16.08 3.81 9.75
CA SER A 163 -16.20 2.37 10.10
C SER A 163 -14.86 1.63 10.12
N PHE A 164 -13.87 2.10 9.34
CA PHE A 164 -12.51 1.54 9.32
C PHE A 164 -11.73 1.80 10.62
N ARG A 165 -12.08 2.82 11.38
CA ARG A 165 -11.46 3.19 12.66
C ARG A 165 -11.42 2.01 13.64
N LYS A 166 -12.53 1.29 13.78
CA LYS A 166 -12.64 0.16 14.70
C LYS A 166 -11.64 -0.96 14.41
N ALA A 167 -11.35 -1.20 13.13
CA ALA A 167 -10.35 -2.19 12.74
C ALA A 167 -8.92 -1.74 13.11
N GLY A 168 -8.65 -0.44 12.95
CA GLY A 168 -7.37 0.16 13.37
C GLY A 168 -7.16 0.13 14.88
N GLU A 169 -8.18 0.49 15.66
CA GLU A 169 -8.15 0.45 17.12
C GLU A 169 -7.90 -0.98 17.64
N ARG A 170 -8.65 -1.96 17.12
CA ARG A 170 -8.45 -3.38 17.48
C ARG A 170 -7.04 -3.91 17.24
N ALA A 171 -6.34 -3.35 16.27
CA ALA A 171 -4.97 -3.76 15.97
C ALA A 171 -3.93 -3.01 16.82
N TYR A 172 -4.31 -1.87 17.39
CA TYR A 172 -3.47 -1.07 18.26
C TYR A 172 -3.50 -1.57 19.71
N ASP A 173 -4.66 -2.02 20.20
CA ASP A 173 -4.89 -2.53 21.57
C ASP A 173 -4.29 -3.95 21.76
#